data_9e9b33499e4b7a489a78f7b487a9e3f5
#
_entry.id   9e9b33499e4b7a489a78f7b487a9e3f5
#
_cell.length_a   1.000
_cell.length_b   1.000
_cell.length_c   1.000
_cell.angle_alpha   90.00
_cell.angle_beta   90.00
_cell.angle_gamma   90.00
#
_symmetry.space_group_name_H-M   'P 1'
#
loop_
_entity.id
_entity.type
_entity.pdbx_description
1 polymer ?
#
loop_
_entity_poly.entity_id
_entity_poly.type
_entity_poly.pdbx_seq_one_letter_code
_entity_poly.pdbx_strand_id
1 'polypeptide(L)'
;DENLNRRKRPFGSLGMRTIGDVYADTALGAKNGIELAFDSLLRGKKGISHRQKVMNRYVSLTDKPPVDGCDIITTIDVDMQDIAEKALVDKLEELEAFVGVAAIMEVKTGEIKAIVNMTRGNDGKYYEMRNNAISDMMEPGSTFKTASIMVALEDGYIAPETEVDTKNGQ
;
A
#
# COMPACT_ATOMS: atom_id res chain seq x y z
N ASP A 1 28.56 1.31 15.39
CA ASP A 1 27.19 1.79 15.68
C ASP A 1 26.24 1.17 14.65
N GLU A 2 25.45 0.18 15.04
CA GLU A 2 24.37 -0.33 14.21
C GLU A 2 23.29 0.73 14.14
N ASN A 3 23.01 1.20 12.93
CA ASN A 3 21.87 2.08 12.70
C ASN A 3 20.58 1.25 12.70
N LEU A 4 19.99 1.09 13.88
CA LEU A 4 18.75 0.32 14.09
C LEU A 4 17.55 0.86 13.29
N ASN A 5 17.65 2.10 12.81
CA ASN A 5 16.60 2.74 12.01
C ASN A 5 16.83 2.59 10.49
N ARG A 6 17.81 1.79 10.07
CA ARG A 6 18.11 1.59 8.66
C ARG A 6 17.01 0.78 7.97
N ARG A 7 16.19 1.48 7.20
CA ARG A 7 15.14 0.84 6.39
C ARG A 7 15.76 -0.04 5.29
N LYS A 8 15.29 -1.27 5.20
CA LYS A 8 15.63 -2.19 4.11
C LYS A 8 14.45 -2.27 3.15
N ARG A 9 14.74 -2.22 1.84
CA ARG A 9 13.76 -2.38 0.77
C ARG A 9 14.24 -3.50 -0.16
N PRO A 10 13.97 -4.76 0.17
CA PRO A 10 14.50 -5.90 -0.59
C PRO A 10 14.00 -5.92 -2.04
N PHE A 11 12.82 -5.36 -2.31
CA PHE A 11 12.21 -5.27 -3.64
C PHE A 11 12.25 -3.85 -4.23
N GLY A 12 13.17 -3.00 -3.77
CA GLY A 12 13.36 -1.64 -4.30
C GLY A 12 12.13 -0.74 -4.10
N SER A 13 11.60 -0.22 -5.20
CA SER A 13 10.43 0.68 -5.19
C SER A 13 9.10 -0.04 -5.33
N LEU A 14 9.10 -1.36 -5.50
CA LEU A 14 7.89 -2.15 -5.74
C LEU A 14 6.87 -2.00 -4.60
N GLY A 15 5.66 -1.55 -4.93
CA GLY A 15 4.58 -1.35 -3.96
C GLY A 15 4.87 -0.29 -2.89
N MET A 16 5.84 0.60 -3.14
CA MET A 16 6.38 1.52 -2.15
C MET A 16 5.31 2.43 -1.52
N ARG A 17 4.33 2.88 -2.28
CA ARG A 17 3.29 3.78 -1.79
C ARG A 17 2.17 3.06 -1.07
N THR A 18 1.95 1.79 -1.39
CA THR A 18 1.03 0.91 -0.67
C THR A 18 1.62 0.51 0.68
N ILE A 19 2.88 0.06 0.70
CA ILE A 19 3.61 -0.27 1.93
C ILE A 19 3.77 1.00 2.79
N GLY A 20 4.29 2.06 2.22
CA GLY A 20 4.46 3.34 2.88
C GLY A 20 5.89 3.73 3.18
N ASP A 21 6.01 4.87 3.83
CA ASP A 21 7.27 5.48 4.27
C ASP A 21 7.20 5.93 5.71
N VAL A 22 8.37 6.09 6.33
CA VAL A 22 8.57 6.73 7.62
C VAL A 22 9.23 8.10 7.44
N TYR A 23 9.02 9.01 8.37
CA TYR A 23 9.76 10.26 8.40
C TYR A 23 11.24 10.02 8.70
N ALA A 24 12.12 10.90 8.21
CA ALA A 24 13.54 10.87 8.53
C ALA A 24 13.79 11.01 10.05
N ASP A 25 13.00 11.85 10.70
CA ASP A 25 12.89 11.87 12.16
C ASP A 25 11.94 10.76 12.61
N THR A 26 12.51 9.69 13.13
CA THR A 26 11.76 8.52 13.60
C THR A 26 10.79 8.82 14.75
N ALA A 27 10.93 9.96 15.44
CA ALA A 27 9.98 10.39 16.46
C ALA A 27 8.61 10.74 15.86
N LEU A 28 8.59 11.18 14.58
CA LEU A 28 7.36 11.51 13.87
C LEU A 28 6.61 10.27 13.34
N GLY A 29 7.29 9.10 13.29
CA GLY A 29 6.69 7.82 12.92
C GLY A 29 6.50 7.59 11.44
N ALA A 30 5.46 6.85 11.07
CA ALA A 30 5.14 6.53 9.70
C ALA A 30 4.45 7.71 8.99
N LYS A 31 4.66 7.80 7.67
CA LYS A 31 4.24 8.93 6.84
C LYS A 31 2.97 8.62 6.04
N ASN A 32 2.86 7.42 5.52
CA ASN A 32 1.75 6.98 4.66
C ASN A 32 1.68 5.45 4.56
N GLY A 33 0.69 4.95 3.81
CA GLY A 33 0.53 3.54 3.49
C GLY A 33 0.17 2.65 4.68
N ILE A 34 0.45 1.37 4.53
CA ILE A 34 0.25 0.35 5.58
C ILE A 34 1.05 0.71 6.83
N GLU A 35 2.25 1.27 6.67
CA GLU A 35 3.07 1.70 7.81
C GLU A 35 2.39 2.75 8.66
N LEU A 36 1.71 3.73 8.07
CA LEU A 36 0.95 4.73 8.82
C LEU A 36 -0.28 4.11 9.48
N ALA A 37 -1.00 3.25 8.76
CA ALA A 37 -2.21 2.61 9.28
C ALA A 37 -1.92 1.75 10.52
N PHE A 38 -0.74 1.13 10.58
CA PHE A 38 -0.32 0.23 11.65
C PHE A 38 0.87 0.75 12.47
N ASP A 39 1.17 2.05 12.42
CA ASP A 39 2.33 2.65 13.09
C ASP A 39 2.40 2.32 14.58
N SER A 40 1.26 2.34 15.28
CA SER A 40 1.20 2.01 16.70
C SER A 40 1.60 0.56 17.04
N LEU A 41 1.38 -0.36 16.11
CA LEU A 41 1.78 -1.77 16.27
C LEU A 41 3.24 -2.00 15.86
N LEU A 42 3.66 -1.36 14.77
CA LEU A 42 5.00 -1.52 14.20
C LEU A 42 6.09 -0.87 15.06
N ARG A 43 5.77 0.23 15.73
CA ARG A 43 6.76 1.06 16.42
C ARG A 43 7.32 0.47 17.71
N GLY A 44 6.59 -0.38 18.40
CA GLY A 44 6.96 -0.89 19.73
C GLY A 44 7.02 0.19 20.81
N LYS A 45 7.77 -0.05 21.86
CA LYS A 45 7.96 0.89 23.00
C LYS A 45 9.43 1.09 23.30
N LYS A 46 9.86 2.34 23.38
CA LYS A 46 11.24 2.69 23.72
C LYS A 46 11.57 2.26 25.16
N GLY A 47 12.74 1.68 25.35
CA GLY A 47 13.30 1.43 26.66
C GLY A 47 13.85 2.73 27.29
N ILE A 48 14.10 2.67 28.59
CA ILE A 48 14.72 3.76 29.36
C ILE A 48 16.01 3.21 29.96
N SER A 49 17.10 3.91 29.76
CA SER A 49 18.38 3.61 30.39
C SER A 49 19.06 4.89 30.90
N HIS A 50 19.79 4.77 31.98
CA HIS A 50 20.62 5.85 32.49
C HIS A 50 22.07 5.41 32.63
N ARG A 51 22.98 6.37 32.61
CA ARG A 51 24.40 6.13 32.85
C ARG A 51 24.74 6.39 34.32
N GLN A 52 25.26 5.40 34.99
CA GLN A 52 25.76 5.50 36.36
C GLN A 52 27.26 5.37 36.38
N LYS A 53 27.96 6.23 37.15
CA LYS A 53 29.39 6.13 37.36
C LYS A 53 29.64 5.10 38.45
N VAL A 54 30.29 4.02 38.07
CA VAL A 54 30.77 2.98 39.01
C VAL A 54 32.29 3.01 39.00
N MET A 55 32.88 3.41 40.14
CA MET A 55 34.32 3.70 40.24
C MET A 55 34.76 4.74 39.20
N ASN A 56 35.62 4.39 38.23
CA ASN A 56 36.16 5.28 37.19
C ASN A 56 35.53 5.01 35.78
N ARG A 57 34.44 4.25 35.70
CA ARG A 57 33.80 3.90 34.46
C ARG A 57 32.31 4.24 34.53
N TYR A 58 31.74 4.65 33.36
CA TYR A 58 30.31 4.79 33.21
C TYR A 58 29.73 3.46 32.73
N VAL A 59 28.70 2.96 33.43
CA VAL A 59 27.94 1.77 33.07
C VAL A 59 26.53 2.22 32.71
N SER A 60 25.99 1.73 31.59
CA SER A 60 24.57 1.92 31.23
C SER A 60 23.72 0.89 31.96
N LEU A 61 22.79 1.37 32.75
CA LEU A 61 21.81 0.55 33.45
C LEU A 61 20.44 0.75 32.74
N THR A 62 19.77 -0.36 32.48
CA THR A 62 18.46 -0.33 31.86
C THR A 62 17.37 -0.33 32.93
N ASP A 63 16.65 0.78 33.04
CA ASP A 63 15.53 0.93 33.98
C ASP A 63 14.28 0.24 33.45
N LYS A 64 14.06 0.36 32.14
CA LYS A 64 12.94 -0.27 31.44
C LYS A 64 13.45 -0.83 30.10
N PRO A 65 13.31 -2.14 29.86
CA PRO A 65 13.71 -2.70 28.58
C PRO A 65 12.80 -2.19 27.45
N PRO A 66 13.30 -2.07 26.20
CA PRO A 66 12.47 -1.80 25.05
C PRO A 66 11.52 -2.98 24.80
N VAL A 67 10.42 -2.70 24.14
CA VAL A 67 9.48 -3.71 23.64
C VAL A 67 9.42 -3.55 22.13
N ASP A 68 9.75 -4.62 21.41
CA ASP A 68 9.72 -4.62 19.95
C ASP A 68 8.30 -4.44 19.42
N GLY A 69 8.17 -3.89 18.22
CA GLY A 69 6.90 -3.81 17.52
C GLY A 69 6.48 -5.17 16.96
N CYS A 70 5.28 -5.21 16.42
CA CYS A 70 4.75 -6.39 15.74
C CYS A 70 5.13 -6.37 14.26
N ASP A 71 5.15 -7.53 13.63
CA ASP A 71 5.21 -7.65 12.18
C ASP A 71 3.81 -7.55 11.58
N ILE A 72 3.71 -7.00 10.38
CA ILE A 72 2.48 -6.97 9.60
C ILE A 72 2.65 -7.88 8.37
N ILE A 73 1.83 -8.91 8.29
CA ILE A 73 1.77 -9.80 7.14
C ILE A 73 0.66 -9.29 6.22
N THR A 74 1.01 -8.99 4.98
CA THR A 74 0.08 -8.51 3.96
C THR A 74 -0.32 -9.63 3.01
N THR A 75 -1.41 -9.43 2.27
CA THR A 75 -1.87 -10.34 1.23
C THR A 75 -1.21 -10.06 -0.13
N ILE A 76 -0.36 -9.03 -0.21
CA ILE A 76 0.36 -8.67 -1.44
C ILE A 76 1.31 -9.79 -1.82
N ASP A 77 1.17 -10.26 -3.05
CA ASP A 77 2.06 -11.21 -3.69
C ASP A 77 3.11 -10.46 -4.51
N VAL A 78 4.38 -10.68 -4.20
CA VAL A 78 5.50 -9.93 -4.80
C VAL A 78 5.63 -10.19 -6.29
N ASP A 79 5.42 -11.44 -6.72
CA ASP A 79 5.53 -11.82 -8.12
C ASP A 79 4.37 -11.22 -8.94
N MET A 80 3.15 -11.28 -8.40
CA MET A 80 1.98 -10.63 -9.02
C MET A 80 2.14 -9.11 -9.08
N GLN A 81 2.69 -8.49 -8.04
CA GLN A 81 2.97 -7.05 -7.99
C GLN A 81 3.98 -6.65 -9.08
N ASP A 82 5.07 -7.40 -9.24
CA ASP A 82 6.11 -7.14 -10.26
C ASP A 82 5.56 -7.30 -11.69
N ILE A 83 4.82 -8.38 -11.94
CA ILE A 83 4.18 -8.62 -13.25
C ILE A 83 3.18 -7.50 -13.56
N ALA A 84 2.34 -7.13 -12.60
CA ALA A 84 1.35 -6.08 -12.79
C ALA A 84 2.00 -4.72 -13.03
N GLU A 85 3.11 -4.40 -12.34
CA GLU A 85 3.86 -3.16 -12.55
C GLU A 85 4.41 -3.08 -13.97
N LYS A 86 5.08 -4.13 -14.44
CA LYS A 86 5.63 -4.19 -15.79
C LYS A 86 4.55 -4.05 -16.85
N ALA A 87 3.48 -4.84 -16.74
CA ALA A 87 2.38 -4.80 -17.69
C ALA A 87 1.68 -3.42 -17.72
N LEU A 88 1.54 -2.77 -16.57
CA LEU A 88 0.97 -1.43 -16.48
C LEU A 88 1.88 -0.40 -17.15
N VAL A 89 3.19 -0.43 -16.86
CA VAL A 89 4.17 0.50 -17.44
C VAL A 89 4.21 0.36 -18.97
N ASP A 90 4.32 -0.86 -19.49
CA ASP A 90 4.31 -1.13 -20.93
C ASP A 90 3.05 -0.52 -21.58
N LYS A 91 1.89 -0.66 -20.93
CA LYS A 91 0.63 -0.12 -21.46
C LYS A 91 0.54 1.39 -21.36
N LEU A 92 1.08 1.99 -20.31
CA LEU A 92 1.14 3.44 -20.15
C LEU A 92 2.09 4.09 -21.16
N GLU A 93 3.20 3.43 -21.50
CA GLU A 93 4.12 3.86 -22.54
C GLU A 93 3.47 3.81 -23.93
N GLU A 94 2.78 2.70 -24.24
CA GLU A 94 2.05 2.53 -25.50
C GLU A 94 0.99 3.60 -25.71
N LEU A 95 0.25 3.94 -24.65
CA LEU A 95 -0.86 4.91 -24.68
C LEU A 95 -0.40 6.35 -24.44
N GLU A 96 0.87 6.59 -24.15
CA GLU A 96 1.41 7.88 -23.70
C GLU A 96 0.63 8.48 -22.51
N ALA A 97 0.00 7.62 -21.70
CA ALA A 97 -0.84 8.05 -20.59
C ALA A 97 0.00 8.64 -19.45
N PHE A 98 -0.56 9.59 -18.71
CA PHE A 98 0.16 10.26 -17.61
C PHE A 98 0.10 9.46 -16.31
N VAL A 99 -1.01 8.83 -16.01
CA VAL A 99 -1.24 8.05 -14.77
C VAL A 99 -1.93 6.74 -15.11
N GLY A 100 -1.58 5.70 -14.38
CA GLY A 100 -2.26 4.42 -14.43
C GLY A 100 -2.27 3.74 -13.08
N VAL A 101 -3.31 2.93 -12.87
CA VAL A 101 -3.50 2.11 -11.69
C VAL A 101 -3.90 0.71 -12.13
N ALA A 102 -3.33 -0.30 -11.47
CA ALA A 102 -3.77 -1.68 -11.60
C ALA A 102 -3.93 -2.30 -10.21
N ALA A 103 -5.04 -2.99 -9.99
CA ALA A 103 -5.29 -3.74 -8.76
C ALA A 103 -5.69 -5.17 -9.12
N ILE A 104 -5.10 -6.14 -8.44
CA ILE A 104 -5.44 -7.56 -8.57
C ILE A 104 -6.02 -8.03 -7.25
N MET A 105 -7.24 -8.55 -7.32
CA MET A 105 -7.95 -9.08 -6.16
C MET A 105 -8.33 -10.53 -6.40
N GLU A 106 -8.13 -11.38 -5.42
CA GLU A 106 -8.64 -12.73 -5.43
C GLU A 106 -10.14 -12.72 -5.18
N VAL A 107 -10.92 -13.13 -6.16
CA VAL A 107 -12.39 -13.04 -6.10
C VAL A 107 -12.99 -13.84 -4.94
N LYS A 108 -12.40 -14.99 -4.62
CA LYS A 108 -12.91 -15.90 -3.58
C LYS A 108 -12.76 -15.36 -2.16
N THR A 109 -11.65 -14.66 -1.89
CA THR A 109 -11.27 -14.19 -0.54
C THR A 109 -11.43 -12.69 -0.36
N GLY A 110 -11.42 -11.93 -1.47
CA GLY A 110 -11.36 -10.47 -1.45
C GLY A 110 -9.97 -9.92 -1.16
N GLU A 111 -8.95 -10.78 -1.06
CA GLU A 111 -7.58 -10.36 -0.79
C GLU A 111 -6.97 -9.60 -1.95
N ILE A 112 -6.39 -8.44 -1.68
CA ILE A 112 -5.60 -7.69 -2.66
C ILE A 112 -4.23 -8.35 -2.82
N LYS A 113 -3.96 -8.86 -4.01
CA LYS A 113 -2.68 -9.53 -4.35
C LYS A 113 -1.67 -8.56 -4.96
N ALA A 114 -2.14 -7.55 -5.67
CA ALA A 114 -1.30 -6.46 -6.17
C ALA A 114 -2.06 -5.16 -6.23
N ILE A 115 -1.33 -4.05 -6.02
CA ILE A 115 -1.84 -2.70 -6.20
C ILE A 115 -0.70 -1.82 -6.71
N VAL A 116 -0.80 -1.42 -7.97
CA VAL A 116 0.23 -0.69 -8.69
C VAL A 116 -0.27 0.70 -9.03
N ASN A 117 0.56 1.69 -8.79
CA ASN A 117 0.26 3.10 -9.03
C ASN A 117 1.41 3.75 -9.77
N MET A 118 1.24 4.09 -11.03
CA MET A 118 2.29 4.68 -11.84
C MET A 118 1.92 6.07 -12.33
N THR A 119 2.85 7.00 -12.20
CA THR A 119 2.72 8.37 -12.69
C THR A 119 3.96 8.72 -13.50
N ARG A 120 3.75 9.34 -14.66
CA ARG A 120 4.84 9.79 -15.54
C ARG A 120 5.59 10.95 -14.92
N GLY A 121 6.92 10.78 -14.77
CA GLY A 121 7.81 11.82 -14.31
C GLY A 121 8.20 12.80 -15.43
N ASN A 122 8.90 13.88 -15.05
CA ASN A 122 9.37 14.88 -15.99
C ASN A 122 10.44 14.35 -16.98
N ASP A 123 11.06 13.23 -16.64
CA ASP A 123 12.03 12.51 -17.48
C ASP A 123 11.36 11.50 -18.43
N GLY A 124 10.04 11.44 -18.45
CA GLY A 124 9.25 10.53 -19.26
C GLY A 124 9.12 9.12 -18.72
N LYS A 125 9.79 8.77 -17.61
CA LYS A 125 9.69 7.46 -16.97
C LYS A 125 8.54 7.43 -15.98
N TYR A 126 8.10 6.22 -15.62
CA TYR A 126 7.01 5.99 -14.68
C TYR A 126 7.52 5.63 -13.29
N TYR A 127 6.88 6.21 -12.27
CA TYR A 127 7.26 6.06 -10.87
C TYR A 127 6.03 5.93 -9.97
N GLU A 128 6.15 5.18 -8.89
CA GLU A 128 5.18 5.19 -7.79
C GLU A 128 5.31 6.47 -6.95
N MET A 129 4.66 7.56 -7.38
CA MET A 129 4.74 8.86 -6.68
C MET A 129 3.76 8.94 -5.52
N ARG A 130 2.54 8.43 -5.68
CA ARG A 130 1.49 8.37 -4.67
C ARG A 130 0.58 7.17 -4.92
N ASN A 131 -0.26 6.82 -3.96
CA ASN A 131 -1.25 5.77 -4.14
C ASN A 131 -2.50 6.36 -4.82
N ASN A 132 -2.45 6.43 -6.16
CA ASN A 132 -3.53 7.00 -6.96
C ASN A 132 -4.83 6.19 -6.85
N ALA A 133 -4.72 4.87 -6.58
CA ALA A 133 -5.88 3.99 -6.41
C ALA A 133 -6.85 4.46 -5.32
N ILE A 134 -6.33 5.11 -4.28
CA ILE A 134 -7.12 5.57 -3.13
C ILE A 134 -7.16 7.09 -2.98
N SER A 135 -6.29 7.84 -3.69
CA SER A 135 -6.18 9.29 -3.52
C SER A 135 -6.83 10.08 -4.65
N ASP A 136 -6.98 9.49 -5.82
CA ASP A 136 -7.50 10.21 -6.98
C ASP A 136 -9.03 10.09 -7.06
N MET A 137 -9.66 11.23 -7.20
CA MET A 137 -11.09 11.32 -7.51
C MET A 137 -11.24 11.53 -9.00
N MET A 138 -11.90 10.58 -9.66
CA MET A 138 -12.21 10.66 -11.08
C MET A 138 -13.63 10.10 -11.36
N GLU A 139 -14.18 10.47 -12.49
CA GLU A 139 -15.47 9.94 -12.90
C GLU A 139 -15.33 8.44 -13.24
N PRO A 140 -16.05 7.57 -12.53
CA PRO A 140 -15.94 6.13 -12.72
C PRO A 140 -16.49 5.64 -14.06
N GLY A 141 -17.34 6.42 -14.69
CA GLY A 141 -18.01 6.04 -15.94
C GLY A 141 -18.77 4.70 -15.80
N SER A 142 -18.66 3.85 -16.82
CA SER A 142 -19.35 2.54 -16.85
C SER A 142 -18.88 1.54 -15.80
N THR A 143 -17.74 1.77 -15.14
CA THR A 143 -17.30 0.91 -14.05
C THR A 143 -18.25 0.99 -12.84
N PHE A 144 -18.95 2.11 -12.67
CA PHE A 144 -19.97 2.27 -11.63
C PHE A 144 -21.18 1.34 -11.80
N LYS A 145 -21.40 0.81 -13.01
CA LYS A 145 -22.49 -0.16 -13.25
C LYS A 145 -22.36 -1.40 -12.39
N THR A 146 -21.14 -1.80 -12.03
CA THR A 146 -20.90 -2.91 -11.10
C THR A 146 -21.56 -2.64 -9.75
N ALA A 147 -21.36 -1.44 -9.19
CA ALA A 147 -22.00 -1.06 -7.93
C ALA A 147 -23.53 -1.00 -8.06
N SER A 148 -24.06 -0.47 -9.19
CA SER A 148 -25.50 -0.41 -9.44
C SER A 148 -26.14 -1.81 -9.51
N ILE A 149 -25.47 -2.76 -10.17
CA ILE A 149 -25.96 -4.15 -10.26
C ILE A 149 -25.89 -4.83 -8.87
N MET A 150 -24.81 -4.60 -8.10
CA MET A 150 -24.70 -5.14 -6.75
C MET A 150 -25.87 -4.70 -5.87
N VAL A 151 -26.20 -3.41 -5.87
CA VAL A 151 -27.34 -2.87 -5.12
C VAL A 151 -28.65 -3.46 -5.60
N ALA A 152 -28.86 -3.56 -6.92
CA ALA A 152 -30.09 -4.11 -7.48
C ALA A 152 -30.29 -5.59 -7.13
N LEU A 153 -29.21 -6.37 -7.04
CA LEU A 153 -29.24 -7.77 -6.58
C LEU A 153 -29.53 -7.85 -5.08
N GLU A 154 -28.86 -7.03 -4.27
CA GLU A 154 -29.01 -7.00 -2.81
C GLU A 154 -30.42 -6.61 -2.40
N ASP A 155 -30.99 -5.59 -3.05
CA ASP A 155 -32.36 -5.12 -2.81
C ASP A 155 -33.45 -6.00 -3.46
N GLY A 156 -33.05 -7.03 -4.21
CA GLY A 156 -33.97 -7.98 -4.84
C GLY A 156 -34.74 -7.43 -6.04
N TYR A 157 -34.31 -6.31 -6.64
CA TYR A 157 -34.90 -5.78 -7.89
C TYR A 157 -34.61 -6.65 -9.10
N ILE A 158 -33.50 -7.34 -9.10
CA ILE A 158 -33.04 -8.29 -10.12
C ILE A 158 -32.51 -9.55 -9.50
N ALA A 159 -32.49 -10.63 -10.27
CA ALA A 159 -31.78 -11.88 -9.96
C ALA A 159 -30.74 -12.14 -11.06
N PRO A 160 -29.75 -13.03 -10.83
CA PRO A 160 -28.75 -13.36 -11.86
C PRO A 160 -29.36 -13.85 -13.18
N GLU A 161 -30.54 -14.46 -13.10
CA GLU A 161 -31.29 -15.01 -14.24
C GLU A 161 -32.28 -14.02 -14.87
N THR A 162 -32.33 -12.77 -14.38
CA THR A 162 -33.24 -11.75 -14.91
C THR A 162 -32.85 -11.42 -16.36
N GLU A 163 -33.76 -11.65 -17.27
CA GLU A 163 -33.58 -11.31 -18.67
C GLU A 163 -33.90 -9.83 -18.90
N VAL A 164 -33.04 -9.17 -19.64
CA VAL A 164 -33.21 -7.76 -20.04
C VAL A 164 -33.27 -7.65 -21.56
N ASP A 165 -34.36 -7.13 -22.09
CA ASP A 165 -34.47 -6.84 -23.50
C ASP A 165 -33.59 -5.64 -23.88
N THR A 166 -32.50 -5.92 -24.55
CA THR A 166 -31.55 -4.89 -25.02
C THR A 166 -31.98 -4.20 -26.33
N LYS A 167 -33.12 -4.55 -26.86
CA LYS A 167 -33.67 -4.02 -28.13
C LYS A 167 -32.64 -4.04 -29.27
N ASN A 168 -31.86 -5.13 -29.35
CA ASN A 168 -30.77 -5.30 -30.32
C ASN A 168 -29.69 -4.19 -30.20
N GLY A 169 -29.45 -3.64 -28.99
CA GLY A 169 -28.45 -2.63 -28.76
C GLY A 169 -28.85 -1.19 -29.15
N GLN A 170 -30.13 -0.93 -29.26
CA GLN A 170 -30.65 0.42 -29.51
C GLN A 170 -30.85 1.21 -28.20
#